data_6873b1375340e9901efd77898b9065ea
#
_entry.id   6873b1375340e9901efd77898b9065ea
#
_cell.length_a   1.000
_cell.length_b   1.000
_cell.length_c   1.000
_cell.angle_alpha   90.00
_cell.angle_beta   90.00
_cell.angle_gamma   90.00
#
_symmetry.space_group_name_H-M   'P 1'
#
loop_
_entity.id
_entity.type
_entity.pdbx_description
1 polymer ?
#
loop_
_entity_poly.entity_id
_entity_poly.type
_entity_poly.pdbx_seq_one_letter_code
_entity_poly.pdbx_strand_id
1 'polypeptide(L)'
;MDKFDGGGSILKENFTKRVRELVDKRDKPFEKCLEWCAGLGEIGRDLLNKKLIKKLVLLDINKKALDEGDKRWGSKDIRYYQSDNLSNLNKYEKFDLVVGNPPSYCNVDPNHPSYPEWEGDLRPFDPEWKLRKEFYGDIAKNMTMDGVILINEVELYKDKVFIGELWDNRPRPPVGEFMDMIEGNGLRIKSCSFLRDIDGVDVYMMESKICGSYL
;
A
#
# COMPACT_ATOMS: atom_id res chain seq x y z
N MET A 1 3.40 1.77 -19.73
CA MET A 1 3.29 2.23 -18.32
C MET A 1 4.51 3.10 -18.01
N ASP A 2 4.38 4.18 -17.26
CA ASP A 2 5.53 4.99 -16.84
C ASP A 2 6.44 4.12 -15.95
N LYS A 3 7.76 4.13 -16.20
CA LYS A 3 8.73 3.30 -15.47
C LYS A 3 8.76 3.53 -13.95
N PHE A 4 8.11 4.58 -13.47
CA PHE A 4 7.98 4.90 -12.04
C PHE A 4 6.58 4.63 -11.47
N ASP A 5 5.63 4.19 -12.31
CA ASP A 5 4.29 3.86 -11.89
C ASP A 5 4.19 2.37 -11.56
N GLY A 6 4.23 2.04 -10.30
CA GLY A 6 4.06 0.66 -9.80
C GLY A 6 2.61 0.16 -9.86
N GLY A 7 1.80 0.63 -10.81
CA GLY A 7 0.38 0.26 -10.91
C GLY A 7 -0.58 1.22 -10.20
N GLY A 8 -0.06 2.29 -9.60
CA GLY A 8 -0.90 3.28 -8.91
C GLY A 8 -1.91 3.94 -9.85
N SER A 9 -1.53 4.20 -11.10
CA SER A 9 -2.44 4.75 -12.11
C SER A 9 -3.62 3.84 -12.43
N ILE A 10 -3.47 2.53 -12.32
CA ILE A 10 -4.52 1.54 -12.56
C ILE A 10 -5.46 1.44 -11.35
N LEU A 11 -4.91 1.53 -10.15
CA LEU A 11 -5.62 1.27 -8.90
C LEU A 11 -6.25 2.50 -8.26
N LYS A 12 -5.81 3.71 -8.63
CA LYS A 12 -6.25 4.97 -8.00
C LYS A 12 -7.76 5.14 -7.92
N GLU A 13 -8.51 4.68 -8.92
CA GLU A 13 -9.97 4.79 -8.91
C GLU A 13 -10.60 3.93 -7.82
N ASN A 14 -10.07 2.75 -7.56
CA ASN A 14 -10.53 1.86 -6.50
C ASN A 14 -10.27 2.48 -5.12
N PHE A 15 -9.08 3.02 -4.89
CA PHE A 15 -8.76 3.76 -3.67
C PHE A 15 -9.67 4.97 -3.51
N THR A 16 -9.86 5.75 -4.57
CA THR A 16 -10.73 6.92 -4.56
C THR A 16 -12.16 6.57 -4.20
N LYS A 17 -12.71 5.52 -4.80
CA LYS A 17 -14.07 5.04 -4.48
C LYS A 17 -14.17 4.68 -3.00
N ARG A 18 -13.22 3.87 -2.49
CA ARG A 18 -13.24 3.45 -1.09
C ARG A 18 -13.07 4.60 -0.12
N VAL A 19 -12.12 5.52 -0.38
CA VAL A 19 -11.90 6.69 0.48
C VAL A 19 -13.12 7.62 0.46
N ARG A 20 -13.81 7.77 -0.66
CA ARG A 20 -15.07 8.54 -0.73
C ARG A 20 -16.14 7.95 0.18
N GLU A 21 -16.36 6.63 0.13
CA GLU A 21 -17.30 5.95 1.02
C GLU A 21 -16.97 6.19 2.51
N LEU A 22 -15.67 6.24 2.85
CA LEU A 22 -15.24 6.54 4.21
C LEU A 22 -15.45 8.00 4.59
N VAL A 23 -15.19 8.94 3.66
CA VAL A 23 -15.44 10.37 3.84
C VAL A 23 -16.93 10.63 4.04
N ASP A 24 -17.80 10.03 3.23
CA ASP A 24 -19.25 10.17 3.34
C ASP A 24 -19.76 9.69 4.70
N LYS A 25 -19.21 8.58 5.21
CA LYS A 25 -19.55 8.09 6.55
C LYS A 25 -19.04 8.96 7.70
N ARG A 26 -17.94 9.68 7.49
CA ARG A 26 -17.30 10.57 8.49
C ARG A 26 -17.85 11.99 8.45
N ASP A 27 -18.53 12.34 7.38
CA ASP A 27 -18.99 13.71 7.04
C ASP A 27 -17.84 14.74 7.00
N LYS A 28 -16.62 14.31 6.73
CA LYS A 28 -15.43 15.16 6.57
C LYS A 28 -14.29 14.45 5.86
N PRO A 29 -13.48 15.21 5.07
CA PRO A 29 -12.23 14.67 4.49
C PRO A 29 -11.23 14.26 5.56
N PHE A 30 -10.29 13.41 5.18
CA PHE A 30 -9.15 13.08 6.01
C PHE A 30 -8.18 14.28 6.11
N GLU A 31 -7.59 14.49 7.27
CA GLU A 31 -6.69 15.62 7.51
C GLU A 31 -5.33 15.39 6.88
N LYS A 32 -4.77 14.18 7.03
CA LYS A 32 -3.45 13.85 6.52
C LYS A 32 -3.36 12.40 6.05
N CYS A 33 -3.02 12.22 4.79
CA CYS A 33 -2.78 10.93 4.18
C CYS A 33 -1.27 10.66 4.02
N LEU A 34 -0.85 9.44 4.33
CA LEU A 34 0.42 8.87 3.87
C LEU A 34 0.14 7.95 2.68
N GLU A 35 0.84 8.16 1.57
CA GLU A 35 0.95 7.16 0.51
C GLU A 35 2.29 6.45 0.67
N TRP A 36 2.21 5.19 1.07
CA TRP A 36 3.35 4.31 1.26
C TRP A 36 3.69 3.57 -0.03
N CYS A 37 4.98 3.45 -0.35
CA CYS A 37 5.47 2.97 -1.65
C CYS A 37 4.86 3.78 -2.81
N ALA A 38 4.97 5.11 -2.67
CA ALA A 38 4.18 6.05 -3.45
C ALA A 38 4.55 6.12 -4.94
N GLY A 39 5.77 5.73 -5.31
CA GLY A 39 6.25 5.96 -6.68
C GLY A 39 6.08 7.42 -7.09
N LEU A 40 5.26 7.66 -8.10
CA LEU A 40 4.89 9.03 -8.54
C LEU A 40 3.82 9.69 -7.66
N GLY A 41 3.17 8.97 -6.77
CA GLY A 41 2.09 9.49 -5.92
C GLY A 41 0.73 9.57 -6.60
N GLU A 42 0.43 8.68 -7.51
CA GLU A 42 -0.80 8.70 -8.32
C GLU A 42 -2.07 8.54 -7.49
N ILE A 43 -2.04 7.70 -6.44
CA ILE A 43 -3.19 7.44 -5.58
C ILE A 43 -3.48 8.67 -4.72
N GLY A 44 -2.50 9.10 -3.92
CA GLY A 44 -2.69 10.21 -2.99
C GLY A 44 -3.02 11.53 -3.66
N ARG A 45 -2.45 11.77 -4.84
CA ARG A 45 -2.76 12.98 -5.62
C ARG A 45 -4.18 12.99 -6.15
N ASP A 46 -4.68 11.84 -6.60
CA ASP A 46 -6.08 11.74 -7.01
C ASP A 46 -7.02 12.03 -5.84
N LEU A 47 -6.68 11.50 -4.65
CA LEU A 47 -7.41 11.79 -3.41
C LEU A 47 -7.36 13.29 -3.04
N LEU A 48 -6.20 13.92 -3.16
CA LEU A 48 -6.01 15.34 -2.85
C LEU A 48 -6.79 16.22 -3.84
N ASN A 49 -6.70 15.94 -5.13
CA ASN A 49 -7.41 16.66 -6.19
C ASN A 49 -8.93 16.58 -6.03
N LYS A 50 -9.43 15.44 -5.55
CA LYS A 50 -10.85 15.20 -5.28
C LYS A 50 -11.29 15.71 -3.90
N LYS A 51 -10.40 16.38 -3.17
CA LYS A 51 -10.65 16.95 -1.83
C LYS A 51 -11.12 15.92 -0.80
N LEU A 52 -10.71 14.67 -0.96
CA LEU A 52 -10.97 13.59 0.00
C LEU A 52 -9.96 13.60 1.15
N ILE A 53 -8.83 14.23 0.93
CA ILE A 53 -7.77 14.49 1.92
C ILE A 53 -7.35 15.95 1.85
N LYS A 54 -6.79 16.50 2.93
CA LYS A 54 -6.30 17.89 2.99
C LYS A 54 -4.79 18.01 2.77
N LYS A 55 -4.02 17.04 3.26
CA LYS A 55 -2.56 17.00 3.15
C LYS A 55 -2.10 15.62 2.75
N LEU A 56 -1.03 15.56 1.98
CA LEU A 56 -0.45 14.33 1.48
C LEU A 56 1.03 14.24 1.84
N VAL A 57 1.44 13.08 2.31
CA VAL A 57 2.84 12.68 2.44
C VAL A 57 3.08 11.52 1.49
N LEU A 58 4.06 11.67 0.61
CA LEU A 58 4.51 10.63 -0.31
C LEU A 58 5.81 10.06 0.22
N LEU A 59 5.85 8.75 0.43
CA LEU A 59 6.99 8.05 0.96
C LEU A 59 7.38 6.91 0.02
N ASP A 60 8.62 6.94 -0.44
CA ASP A 60 9.19 5.92 -1.33
C ASP A 60 10.70 5.84 -1.14
N ILE A 61 11.29 4.69 -1.40
CA ILE A 61 12.74 4.50 -1.43
C ILE A 61 13.35 5.15 -2.69
N ASN A 62 12.59 5.22 -3.77
CA ASN A 62 13.02 5.71 -5.07
C ASN A 62 12.93 7.24 -5.16
N LYS A 63 14.02 7.92 -4.79
CA LYS A 63 14.10 9.38 -4.89
C LYS A 63 13.77 9.92 -6.28
N LYS A 64 14.16 9.23 -7.35
CA LYS A 64 13.89 9.70 -8.72
C LYS A 64 12.40 9.73 -9.04
N ALA A 65 11.64 8.77 -8.52
CA ALA A 65 10.19 8.76 -8.67
C ALA A 65 9.55 9.94 -7.91
N LEU A 66 9.97 10.17 -6.67
CA LEU A 66 9.50 11.31 -5.87
C LEU A 66 9.83 12.65 -6.53
N ASP A 67 11.06 12.84 -7.00
CA ASP A 67 11.49 14.07 -7.67
C ASP A 67 10.71 14.32 -8.97
N GLU A 68 10.47 13.26 -9.76
CA GLU A 68 9.66 13.39 -10.97
C GLU A 68 8.21 13.71 -10.64
N GLY A 69 7.69 13.09 -9.58
CA GLY A 69 6.37 13.40 -9.06
C GLY A 69 6.25 14.84 -8.59
N ASP A 70 7.22 15.36 -7.85
CA ASP A 70 7.23 16.76 -7.41
C ASP A 70 7.29 17.73 -8.59
N LYS A 71 8.16 17.46 -9.56
CA LYS A 71 8.29 18.25 -10.77
C LYS A 71 6.97 18.34 -11.57
N ARG A 72 6.24 17.22 -11.68
CA ARG A 72 4.98 17.20 -12.44
C ARG A 72 3.83 17.89 -11.71
N TRP A 73 3.77 17.77 -10.39
CA TRP A 73 2.56 18.12 -9.63
C TRP A 73 2.82 18.73 -8.25
N GLY A 74 3.99 19.29 -8.02
CA GLY A 74 4.36 19.87 -6.73
C GLY A 74 3.28 20.80 -6.18
N SER A 75 3.00 20.67 -4.89
CA SER A 75 2.01 21.48 -4.17
C SER A 75 2.47 21.69 -2.73
N LYS A 76 2.10 22.84 -2.15
CA LYS A 76 2.36 23.13 -0.73
C LYS A 76 1.70 22.13 0.25
N ASP A 77 0.69 21.42 -0.23
CA ASP A 77 -0.06 20.43 0.57
C ASP A 77 0.52 19.02 0.43
N ILE A 78 1.62 18.85 -0.32
CA ILE A 78 2.33 17.59 -0.51
C ILE A 78 3.72 17.69 0.09
N ARG A 79 4.13 16.66 0.84
CA ARG A 79 5.50 16.47 1.31
C ARG A 79 6.06 15.16 0.76
N TYR A 80 7.36 15.12 0.55
CA TYR A 80 8.07 14.00 -0.05
C TYR A 80 9.12 13.50 0.94
N TYR A 81 9.10 12.21 1.24
CA TYR A 81 10.09 11.55 2.08
C TYR A 81 10.74 10.41 1.32
N GLN A 82 12.03 10.56 1.01
CA GLN A 82 12.82 9.40 0.61
C GLN A 82 13.11 8.57 1.86
N SER A 83 12.62 7.35 1.89
CA SER A 83 12.77 6.46 3.05
C SER A 83 12.74 5.01 2.63
N ASP A 84 13.60 4.23 3.26
CA ASP A 84 13.44 2.78 3.31
C ASP A 84 12.37 2.50 4.35
N ASN A 85 11.19 2.14 3.87
CA ASN A 85 9.99 1.98 4.68
C ASN A 85 9.69 3.26 5.52
N LEU A 86 9.35 3.13 6.80
CA LEU A 86 9.00 4.26 7.69
C LEU A 86 10.20 4.87 8.42
N SER A 87 11.44 4.42 8.14
CA SER A 87 12.63 4.74 8.93
C SER A 87 12.94 6.24 9.05
N ASN A 88 12.68 7.02 8.00
CA ASN A 88 12.89 8.47 7.97
C ASN A 88 11.64 9.29 8.32
N LEU A 89 10.55 8.63 8.64
CA LEU A 89 9.32 9.33 9.02
C LEU A 89 9.44 9.88 10.43
N ASN A 90 9.01 11.12 10.63
CA ASN A 90 9.01 11.70 11.96
C ASN A 90 8.04 10.92 12.87
N LYS A 91 8.56 10.40 13.99
CA LYS A 91 7.78 9.60 14.96
C LYS A 91 6.56 10.34 15.57
N TYR A 92 6.56 11.66 15.52
CA TYR A 92 5.43 12.48 16.01
C TYR A 92 4.41 12.81 14.91
N GLU A 93 4.71 12.45 13.66
CA GLU A 93 3.78 12.68 12.57
C GLU A 93 2.65 11.66 12.64
N LYS A 94 1.42 12.12 12.58
CA LYS A 94 0.22 11.30 12.68
C LYS A 94 -0.59 11.39 11.40
N PHE A 95 -1.12 10.24 10.97
CA PHE A 95 -1.96 10.10 9.79
C PHE A 95 -3.33 9.56 10.20
N ASP A 96 -4.37 10.09 9.61
CA ASP A 96 -5.71 9.55 9.75
C ASP A 96 -6.12 8.70 8.53
N LEU A 97 -5.30 8.71 7.46
CA LEU A 97 -5.38 7.79 6.35
C LEU A 97 -3.98 7.34 5.90
N VAL A 98 -3.84 6.06 5.64
CA VAL A 98 -2.70 5.51 4.89
C VAL A 98 -3.22 4.76 3.69
N VAL A 99 -2.62 4.99 2.54
CA VAL A 99 -2.87 4.21 1.31
C VAL A 99 -1.55 3.68 0.77
N GLY A 100 -1.58 2.58 0.05
CA GLY A 100 -0.36 2.06 -0.55
C GLY A 100 -0.60 0.92 -1.54
N ASN A 101 0.28 0.87 -2.52
CA ASN A 101 0.39 -0.22 -3.49
C ASN A 101 1.84 -0.75 -3.46
N PRO A 102 2.23 -1.45 -2.38
CA PRO A 102 3.60 -1.92 -2.21
C PRO A 102 3.93 -3.10 -3.12
N PRO A 103 5.23 -3.42 -3.29
CA PRO A 103 5.65 -4.70 -3.83
C PRO A 103 4.90 -5.87 -3.20
N SER A 104 4.44 -6.82 -3.99
CA SER A 104 3.50 -7.84 -3.50
C SER A 104 4.01 -9.28 -3.58
N TYR A 105 5.08 -9.53 -4.32
CA TYR A 105 5.57 -10.88 -4.56
C TYR A 105 6.70 -11.26 -3.62
N CYS A 106 6.52 -12.36 -2.88
CA CYS A 106 7.53 -12.83 -1.94
C CYS A 106 8.79 -13.34 -2.64
N ASN A 107 8.61 -14.08 -3.73
CA ASN A 107 9.69 -14.68 -4.51
C ASN A 107 9.33 -14.70 -5.99
N VAL A 108 10.31 -14.92 -6.83
CA VAL A 108 10.14 -15.06 -8.28
C VAL A 108 10.49 -16.48 -8.68
N ASP A 109 9.61 -17.14 -9.42
CA ASP A 109 9.97 -18.38 -10.08
C ASP A 109 10.79 -18.06 -11.35
N PRO A 110 12.06 -18.46 -11.42
CA PRO A 110 12.89 -18.25 -12.60
C PRO A 110 12.35 -18.92 -13.86
N ASN A 111 11.46 -19.90 -13.70
CA ASN A 111 10.83 -20.61 -14.82
C ASN A 111 9.51 -19.97 -15.27
N HIS A 112 9.05 -18.93 -14.57
CA HIS A 112 7.81 -18.24 -14.97
C HIS A 112 8.02 -17.54 -16.32
N PRO A 113 7.04 -17.62 -17.25
CA PRO A 113 7.17 -16.98 -18.57
C PRO A 113 7.49 -15.48 -18.54
N SER A 114 7.03 -14.78 -17.53
CA SER A 114 7.30 -13.35 -17.36
C SER A 114 8.60 -13.03 -16.60
N TYR A 115 9.35 -14.03 -16.16
CA TYR A 115 10.59 -13.80 -15.42
C TYR A 115 11.60 -12.89 -16.15
N PRO A 116 11.82 -13.02 -17.46
CA PRO A 116 12.74 -12.14 -18.19
C PRO A 116 12.35 -10.66 -18.12
N GLU A 117 11.06 -10.36 -17.99
CA GLU A 117 10.56 -9.00 -17.86
C GLU A 117 10.79 -8.43 -16.46
N TRP A 118 10.89 -9.29 -15.47
CA TRP A 118 11.07 -8.95 -14.06
C TRP A 118 12.53 -8.97 -13.63
N GLU A 119 13.39 -9.66 -14.37
CA GLU A 119 14.82 -9.73 -14.06
C GLU A 119 15.42 -8.32 -14.06
N GLY A 120 15.95 -7.92 -12.91
CA GLY A 120 16.48 -6.57 -12.71
C GLY A 120 15.45 -5.49 -12.34
N ASP A 121 14.16 -5.83 -12.28
CA ASP A 121 13.12 -4.94 -11.75
C ASP A 121 12.63 -5.43 -10.38
N LEU A 122 13.12 -4.82 -9.32
CA LEU A 122 12.76 -5.20 -7.94
C LEU A 122 11.44 -4.59 -7.45
N ARG A 123 10.80 -3.73 -8.23
CA ARG A 123 9.59 -3.02 -7.81
C ARG A 123 8.42 -3.92 -7.37
N PRO A 124 8.19 -5.10 -7.98
CA PRO A 124 7.10 -5.96 -7.55
C PRO A 124 7.41 -6.88 -6.37
N PHE A 125 8.66 -6.91 -5.88
CA PHE A 125 9.12 -7.94 -4.95
C PHE A 125 9.23 -7.47 -3.51
N ASP A 126 8.69 -8.28 -2.59
CA ASP A 126 8.82 -8.17 -1.13
C ASP A 126 9.23 -9.53 -0.56
N PRO A 127 10.52 -9.90 -0.66
CA PRO A 127 11.00 -11.20 -0.21
C PRO A 127 10.61 -11.48 1.24
N GLU A 128 9.97 -12.64 1.48
CA GLU A 128 9.51 -13.08 2.79
C GLU A 128 8.59 -12.07 3.51
N TRP A 129 7.94 -11.18 2.76
CA TRP A 129 7.17 -10.06 3.29
C TRP A 129 7.96 -9.13 4.23
N LYS A 130 9.24 -8.96 3.98
CA LYS A 130 10.11 -8.14 4.82
C LYS A 130 9.60 -6.70 4.92
N LEU A 131 9.31 -6.08 3.78
CA LEU A 131 8.81 -4.71 3.71
C LEU A 131 7.49 -4.55 4.48
N ARG A 132 6.57 -5.51 4.33
CA ARG A 132 5.29 -5.51 5.04
C ARG A 132 5.43 -5.74 6.53
N LYS A 133 6.26 -6.68 6.95
CA LYS A 133 6.53 -6.95 8.38
C LYS A 133 7.02 -5.69 9.09
N GLU A 134 7.96 -4.98 8.48
CA GLU A 134 8.46 -3.71 9.01
C GLU A 134 7.39 -2.63 9.03
N PHE A 135 6.64 -2.48 7.92
CA PHE A 135 5.56 -1.49 7.83
C PHE A 135 4.49 -1.71 8.89
N TYR A 136 3.91 -2.91 8.95
CA TYR A 136 2.85 -3.21 9.93
C TYR A 136 3.35 -3.20 11.37
N GLY A 137 4.62 -3.52 11.60
CA GLY A 137 5.28 -3.42 12.91
C GLY A 137 5.39 -1.99 13.45
N ASP A 138 5.45 -1.00 12.56
CA ASP A 138 5.75 0.36 12.96
C ASP A 138 4.62 1.36 12.70
N ILE A 139 3.76 1.14 11.70
CA ILE A 139 2.78 2.14 11.26
C ILE A 139 1.79 2.56 12.35
N ALA A 140 1.44 1.65 13.26
CA ALA A 140 0.53 1.97 14.36
C ALA A 140 0.96 3.19 15.16
N LYS A 141 2.27 3.39 15.33
CA LYS A 141 2.88 4.52 16.02
C LYS A 141 2.62 5.87 15.35
N ASN A 142 2.35 5.85 14.04
CA ASN A 142 2.11 7.04 13.23
C ASN A 142 0.62 7.23 12.86
N MET A 143 -0.27 6.41 13.38
CA MET A 143 -1.70 6.54 13.15
C MET A 143 -2.41 7.36 14.22
N THR A 144 -3.49 8.04 13.83
CA THR A 144 -4.50 8.51 14.79
C THR A 144 -5.39 7.34 15.23
N MET A 145 -6.11 7.48 16.34
CA MET A 145 -6.98 6.43 16.90
C MET A 145 -8.07 5.95 15.93
N ASP A 146 -8.60 6.85 15.12
CA ASP A 146 -9.63 6.55 14.11
C ASP A 146 -9.03 6.38 12.72
N GLY A 147 -7.72 6.30 12.63
CA GLY A 147 -7.00 6.18 11.37
C GLY A 147 -7.35 4.90 10.62
N VAL A 148 -7.34 4.99 9.31
CA VAL A 148 -7.62 3.91 8.38
C VAL A 148 -6.40 3.63 7.52
N ILE A 149 -6.07 2.37 7.34
CA ILE A 149 -5.02 1.89 6.46
C ILE A 149 -5.68 1.10 5.33
N LEU A 150 -5.42 1.49 4.08
CA LEU A 150 -5.88 0.82 2.87
C LEU A 150 -4.66 0.40 2.05
N ILE A 151 -4.38 -0.87 2.00
CA ILE A 151 -3.26 -1.42 1.24
C ILE A 151 -3.77 -2.35 0.16
N ASN A 152 -3.18 -2.20 -1.02
CA ASN A 152 -3.39 -3.16 -2.08
C ASN A 152 -2.58 -4.43 -1.80
N GLU A 153 -3.25 -5.57 -1.87
CA GLU A 153 -2.66 -6.87 -1.64
C GLU A 153 -3.01 -7.83 -2.77
N VAL A 154 -2.15 -8.77 -3.02
CA VAL A 154 -2.29 -9.70 -4.12
C VAL A 154 -2.56 -11.09 -3.58
N GLU A 155 -3.66 -11.69 -3.99
CA GLU A 155 -4.01 -13.10 -3.77
C GLU A 155 -4.07 -13.61 -2.31
N LEU A 156 -4.21 -12.73 -1.33
CA LEU A 156 -4.11 -13.09 0.09
C LEU A 156 -5.31 -13.87 0.63
N TYR A 157 -6.43 -13.89 -0.08
CA TYR A 157 -7.68 -14.51 0.34
C TYR A 157 -8.12 -15.68 -0.49
N LYS A 158 -7.39 -16.00 -1.53
CA LYS A 158 -7.58 -17.27 -2.18
C LYS A 158 -7.06 -18.36 -1.26
N ASP A 159 -7.98 -19.18 -0.86
CA ASP A 159 -7.72 -20.42 -0.18
C ASP A 159 -6.58 -21.13 -0.84
N LYS A 160 -5.57 -21.34 -0.12
CA LYS A 160 -4.62 -22.29 -0.45
C LYS A 160 -3.43 -21.94 -1.22
N VAL A 161 -2.64 -22.71 -1.05
CA VAL A 161 -1.75 -23.42 -1.88
C VAL A 161 -1.95 -23.12 -3.38
N PHE A 162 -3.12 -22.98 -3.72
CA PHE A 162 -3.69 -22.60 -4.94
C PHE A 162 -3.10 -21.37 -5.60
N ILE A 163 -2.76 -20.43 -4.87
CA ILE A 163 -2.23 -19.16 -5.35
C ILE A 163 -0.87 -19.37 -5.98
N GLY A 164 -0.03 -20.11 -5.33
CA GLY A 164 1.28 -20.44 -5.85
C GLY A 164 1.21 -21.34 -7.09
N GLU A 165 0.28 -22.28 -7.11
CA GLU A 165 0.11 -23.19 -8.24
C GLU A 165 -0.45 -22.51 -9.48
N LEU A 166 -1.31 -21.54 -9.29
CA LEU A 166 -1.91 -20.83 -10.41
C LEU A 166 -1.03 -19.77 -11.01
N TRP A 167 -0.13 -19.22 -10.20
CA TRP A 167 0.51 -18.02 -10.63
C TRP A 167 2.00 -18.13 -10.89
N ASP A 168 2.76 -18.83 -10.06
CA ASP A 168 4.20 -18.95 -10.29
C ASP A 168 4.93 -19.88 -9.34
N ASN A 169 4.23 -20.74 -8.64
CA ASN A 169 4.81 -21.66 -7.63
C ASN A 169 5.69 -20.97 -6.58
N ARG A 170 5.47 -19.68 -6.33
CA ARG A 170 6.24 -18.98 -5.33
C ARG A 170 5.83 -19.41 -3.93
N PRO A 171 6.79 -19.78 -3.08
CA PRO A 171 6.45 -20.03 -1.69
C PRO A 171 5.95 -18.73 -1.06
N ARG A 172 4.77 -18.79 -0.48
CA ARG A 172 4.17 -17.68 0.28
C ARG A 172 3.84 -18.16 1.67
N PRO A 173 3.97 -17.30 2.67
CA PRO A 173 3.41 -17.60 3.97
C PRO A 173 1.91 -17.86 3.86
N PRO A 174 1.35 -18.74 4.68
CA PRO A 174 -0.09 -18.95 4.79
C PRO A 174 -0.84 -17.65 5.06
N VAL A 175 -2.07 -17.56 4.60
CA VAL A 175 -2.94 -16.39 4.84
C VAL A 175 -3.04 -16.06 6.32
N GLY A 176 -3.09 -17.07 7.20
CA GLY A 176 -3.09 -16.89 8.65
C GLY A 176 -1.87 -16.11 9.16
N GLU A 177 -0.67 -16.45 8.70
CA GLU A 177 0.55 -15.73 9.10
C GLU A 177 0.51 -14.25 8.66
N PHE A 178 -0.05 -13.98 7.49
CA PHE A 178 -0.21 -12.61 7.01
C PHE A 178 -1.19 -11.81 7.89
N MET A 179 -2.32 -12.43 8.26
CA MET A 179 -3.30 -11.83 9.16
C MET A 179 -2.69 -11.59 10.54
N ASP A 180 -1.97 -12.57 11.08
CA ASP A 180 -1.29 -12.48 12.37
C ASP A 180 -0.22 -11.37 12.36
N MET A 181 0.48 -11.18 11.26
CA MET A 181 1.43 -10.08 11.10
C MET A 181 0.75 -8.72 11.26
N ILE A 182 -0.45 -8.53 10.75
CA ILE A 182 -1.18 -7.27 10.86
C ILE A 182 -1.77 -7.14 12.29
N GLU A 183 -2.51 -8.13 12.74
CA GLU A 183 -3.26 -8.06 14.00
C GLU A 183 -2.35 -8.16 15.23
N GLY A 184 -1.25 -8.88 15.13
CA GLY A 184 -0.22 -8.95 16.18
C GLY A 184 0.51 -7.63 16.45
N ASN A 185 0.37 -6.64 15.57
CA ASN A 185 0.98 -5.32 15.70
C ASN A 185 -0.01 -4.20 16.10
N GLY A 186 -1.09 -4.56 16.76
CA GLY A 186 -2.04 -3.57 17.28
C GLY A 186 -3.00 -3.01 16.23
N LEU A 187 -3.12 -3.66 15.10
CA LEU A 187 -4.07 -3.36 14.06
C LEU A 187 -5.20 -4.40 14.06
N ARG A 188 -6.33 -4.05 13.48
CA ARG A 188 -7.44 -4.98 13.22
C ARG A 188 -7.87 -4.86 11.77
N ILE A 189 -7.94 -5.98 11.09
CA ILE A 189 -8.49 -6.07 9.75
C ILE A 189 -10.00 -5.85 9.82
N LYS A 190 -10.50 -4.95 8.99
CA LYS A 190 -11.93 -4.59 8.90
C LYS A 190 -12.59 -5.19 7.68
N SER A 191 -11.89 -5.21 6.58
CA SER A 191 -12.40 -5.82 5.35
C SER A 191 -11.25 -6.14 4.41
N CYS A 192 -11.51 -7.07 3.53
CA CYS A 192 -10.71 -7.29 2.34
C CYS A 192 -11.67 -7.40 1.16
N SER A 193 -11.50 -6.51 0.21
CA SER A 193 -12.39 -6.39 -0.92
C SER A 193 -11.66 -6.73 -2.21
N PHE A 194 -12.21 -7.65 -2.99
CA PHE A 194 -11.72 -7.93 -4.32
C PHE A 194 -11.87 -6.67 -5.20
N LEU A 195 -10.81 -6.29 -5.88
CA LEU A 195 -10.80 -5.14 -6.77
C LEU A 195 -10.94 -5.56 -8.22
N ARG A 196 -10.08 -6.47 -8.65
CA ARG A 196 -10.04 -6.93 -10.03
C ARG A 196 -9.05 -8.08 -10.19
N ASP A 197 -9.16 -8.80 -11.30
CA ASP A 197 -8.11 -9.64 -11.84
C ASP A 197 -7.19 -8.79 -12.73
N ILE A 198 -5.90 -8.91 -12.56
CA ILE A 198 -4.88 -8.30 -13.41
C ILE A 198 -3.97 -9.43 -13.90
N ASP A 199 -4.09 -9.79 -15.18
CA ASP A 199 -3.26 -10.82 -15.82
C ASP A 199 -3.28 -12.17 -15.07
N GLY A 200 -4.44 -12.58 -14.59
CA GLY A 200 -4.64 -13.82 -13.85
C GLY A 200 -4.32 -13.71 -12.35
N VAL A 201 -4.00 -12.52 -11.87
CA VAL A 201 -3.70 -12.26 -10.46
C VAL A 201 -4.85 -11.51 -9.80
N ASP A 202 -5.39 -12.08 -8.74
CA ASP A 202 -6.40 -11.41 -7.94
C ASP A 202 -5.79 -10.29 -7.09
N VAL A 203 -6.38 -9.14 -7.20
CA VAL A 203 -5.98 -7.95 -6.46
C VAL A 203 -7.05 -7.58 -5.47
N TYR A 204 -6.66 -7.35 -4.22
CA TYR A 204 -7.54 -7.00 -3.13
C TYR A 204 -7.13 -5.69 -2.48
N MET A 205 -8.12 -4.99 -1.93
CA MET A 205 -7.88 -3.88 -1.01
C MET A 205 -8.14 -4.35 0.41
N MET A 206 -7.12 -4.31 1.24
CA MET A 206 -7.21 -4.61 2.66
C MET A 206 -7.40 -3.32 3.45
N GLU A 207 -8.46 -3.27 4.25
CA GLU A 207 -8.69 -2.20 5.21
C GLU A 207 -8.35 -2.67 6.62
N SER A 208 -7.47 -1.94 7.29
CA SER A 208 -7.20 -2.15 8.71
C SER A 208 -7.27 -0.85 9.50
N LYS A 209 -7.44 -0.96 10.81
CA LYS A 209 -7.53 0.15 11.78
C LYS A 209 -6.77 -0.16 13.04
N ILE A 210 -6.44 0.87 13.80
CA ILE A 210 -5.87 0.71 15.15
C ILE A 210 -6.83 -0.08 16.03
N CYS A 211 -6.30 -1.04 16.76
CA CYS A 211 -7.02 -1.76 17.80
C CYS A 211 -6.92 -0.97 19.11
N GLY A 212 -8.05 -0.46 19.63
CA GLY A 212 -8.08 0.42 20.79
C GLY A 212 -7.63 -0.18 22.14
N SER A 213 -7.16 -1.42 22.16
CA SER A 213 -6.71 -2.12 23.38
C SER A 213 -5.20 -2.08 23.62
N TYR A 214 -4.42 -1.36 22.83
CA TYR A 214 -2.95 -1.35 22.89
C TYR A 214 -2.31 0.05 23.17
N LEU A 215 -3.10 0.98 23.71
CA LEU A 215 -2.58 2.29 24.16
C LEU A 215 -2.68 2.46 25.64
#